data_e301e4d39c856d51e89dfa0be0041459
#
_entry.id   e301e4d39c856d51e89dfa0be0041459
#
_cell.length_a   1.000
_cell.length_b   1.000
_cell.length_c   1.000
_cell.angle_alpha   90.00
_cell.angle_beta   90.00
_cell.angle_gamma   90.00
#
_symmetry.space_group_name_H-M   'P 1'
#
loop_
_entity.id
_entity.type
_entity.pdbx_description
1 polymer ?
#
loop_
_entity_poly.entity_id
_entity_poly.type
_entity_poly.pdbx_seq_one_letter_code
_entity_poly.pdbx_strand_id
1 'polypeptide(L)'
;MAAVFTISGRTAIASGIKTRTAHLAWGTGDPAWGQAPPDPPVNTTALLAEVGRRQATLVEFCTPDVNGVISVTEGRFAVTTTPTPHLYFKFHFDFEDAVGQTIREAAIFLDTVRATGVPVGQFYLTPSQVGNPGTLLLVERRAPIVREITTRPLLEYVVTF
;
A
#
# COMPACT_ATOMS: atom_id res chain seq x y z
N MET A 1 -24.70 -26.29 -9.15
CA MET A 1 -24.97 -24.85 -9.30
C MET A 1 -23.67 -24.12 -9.07
N ALA A 2 -23.32 -23.14 -9.93
CA ALA A 2 -22.13 -22.32 -9.76
C ALA A 2 -22.53 -20.96 -9.12
N ALA A 3 -21.83 -20.55 -8.07
CA ALA A 3 -21.96 -19.20 -7.52
C ALA A 3 -21.08 -18.23 -8.31
N VAL A 4 -21.55 -17.02 -8.53
CA VAL A 4 -20.81 -15.94 -9.22
C VAL A 4 -20.60 -14.77 -8.27
N PHE A 5 -19.35 -14.35 -8.14
CA PHE A 5 -19.02 -13.12 -7.40
C PHE A 5 -19.23 -11.91 -8.30
N THR A 6 -20.35 -11.23 -8.11
CA THR A 6 -20.84 -10.16 -8.98
C THR A 6 -20.01 -8.89 -8.90
N ILE A 7 -20.09 -8.02 -9.93
CA ILE A 7 -19.44 -6.71 -9.92
C ILE A 7 -19.95 -5.85 -8.76
N SER A 8 -21.26 -5.86 -8.46
CA SER A 8 -21.82 -5.15 -7.32
C SER A 8 -21.29 -5.64 -5.97
N GLY A 9 -21.09 -6.96 -5.82
CA GLY A 9 -20.45 -7.53 -4.64
C GLY A 9 -19.00 -7.07 -4.45
N ARG A 10 -18.22 -7.06 -5.53
CA ARG A 10 -16.84 -6.54 -5.56
C ARG A 10 -16.79 -5.06 -5.22
N THR A 11 -17.70 -4.26 -5.80
CA THR A 11 -17.85 -2.83 -5.51
C THR A 11 -18.20 -2.56 -4.05
N ALA A 12 -19.04 -3.40 -3.44
CA ALA A 12 -19.38 -3.30 -2.01
C ALA A 12 -18.15 -3.54 -1.13
N ILE A 13 -17.29 -4.52 -1.47
CA ILE A 13 -16.02 -4.75 -0.77
C ILE A 13 -15.09 -3.55 -0.93
N ALA A 14 -14.89 -3.05 -2.15
CA ALA A 14 -14.09 -1.85 -2.41
C ALA A 14 -14.59 -0.65 -1.59
N SER A 15 -15.92 -0.44 -1.54
CA SER A 15 -16.53 0.64 -0.74
C SER A 15 -16.26 0.50 0.75
N GLY A 16 -16.33 -0.70 1.29
CA GLY A 16 -16.00 -0.98 2.69
C GLY A 16 -14.51 -0.74 3.02
N ILE A 17 -13.61 -1.00 2.07
CA ILE A 17 -12.17 -0.77 2.23
C ILE A 17 -11.83 0.71 2.09
N LYS A 18 -12.47 1.45 1.15
CA LYS A 18 -12.23 2.88 0.93
C LYS A 18 -12.41 3.72 2.21
N THR A 19 -13.30 3.32 3.09
CA THR A 19 -13.60 4.05 4.34
C THR A 19 -12.57 3.78 5.46
N ARG A 20 -11.67 2.82 5.26
CA ARG A 20 -10.66 2.42 6.26
C ARG A 20 -9.37 3.22 6.08
N THR A 21 -8.65 3.42 7.18
CA THR A 21 -7.34 4.08 7.12
C THR A 21 -6.31 3.14 6.50
N ALA A 22 -5.67 3.56 5.42
CA ALA A 22 -4.63 2.79 4.74
C ALA A 22 -3.23 3.34 5.04
N HIS A 23 -2.26 2.45 5.27
CA HIS A 23 -0.85 2.76 5.41
C HIS A 23 -0.03 1.86 4.49
N LEU A 24 0.98 2.42 3.83
CA LEU A 24 2.01 1.65 3.12
C LEU A 24 3.21 1.48 4.05
N ALA A 25 3.50 0.25 4.40
CA ALA A 25 4.68 -0.14 5.14
C ALA A 25 5.81 -0.50 4.17
N TRP A 26 7.05 -0.14 4.54
CA TRP A 26 8.28 -0.51 3.88
C TRP A 26 9.10 -1.45 4.72
N GLY A 27 9.73 -2.44 4.07
CA GLY A 27 10.63 -3.38 4.72
C GLY A 27 11.91 -3.57 3.93
N THR A 28 12.99 -3.91 4.65
CA THR A 28 14.27 -4.23 4.02
C THR A 28 14.26 -5.63 3.41
N GLY A 29 13.29 -6.48 3.78
CA GLY A 29 13.21 -7.84 3.28
C GLY A 29 14.48 -8.65 3.55
N ASP A 30 14.74 -9.64 2.71
CA ASP A 30 15.96 -10.45 2.75
C ASP A 30 16.95 -9.98 1.67
N PRO A 31 18.18 -9.58 2.02
CA PRO A 31 19.22 -9.24 1.06
C PRO A 31 19.51 -10.34 0.02
N ALA A 32 19.30 -11.60 0.38
CA ALA A 32 19.50 -12.75 -0.51
C ALA A 32 18.53 -12.79 -1.70
N TRP A 33 17.43 -12.03 -1.69
CA TRP A 33 16.49 -11.98 -2.83
C TRP A 33 17.10 -11.32 -4.08
N GLY A 34 18.12 -10.49 -3.94
CA GLY A 34 18.77 -9.81 -5.06
C GLY A 34 17.80 -8.93 -5.84
N GLN A 35 17.87 -9.01 -7.18
CA GLN A 35 17.04 -8.22 -8.11
C GLN A 35 15.70 -8.88 -8.46
N ALA A 36 15.55 -10.18 -8.20
CA ALA A 36 14.37 -10.97 -8.52
C ALA A 36 13.87 -11.70 -7.25
N PRO A 37 13.18 -11.02 -6.35
CA PRO A 37 12.66 -11.63 -5.13
C PRO A 37 11.61 -12.70 -5.46
N PRO A 38 11.48 -13.74 -4.61
CA PRO A 38 10.38 -14.71 -4.75
C PRO A 38 9.04 -14.05 -4.42
N ASP A 39 7.96 -14.55 -5.02
CA ASP A 39 6.62 -14.08 -4.69
C ASP A 39 6.30 -14.26 -3.20
N PRO A 40 5.62 -13.30 -2.56
CA PRO A 40 5.19 -13.44 -1.19
C PRO A 40 4.13 -14.54 -1.05
N PRO A 41 4.20 -15.38 0.01
CA PRO A 41 3.16 -16.36 0.29
C PRO A 41 1.79 -15.69 0.53
N VAL A 42 0.69 -16.31 0.06
CA VAL A 42 -0.68 -15.78 0.22
C VAL A 42 -1.13 -15.66 1.69
N ASN A 43 -0.51 -16.38 2.60
CA ASN A 43 -0.77 -16.31 4.03
C ASN A 43 0.15 -15.32 4.78
N THR A 44 0.87 -14.46 4.05
CA THR A 44 1.68 -13.40 4.66
C THR A 44 0.80 -12.45 5.46
N THR A 45 1.19 -12.14 6.69
CA THR A 45 0.46 -11.23 7.59
C THR A 45 1.31 -10.04 8.04
N ALA A 46 2.61 -10.03 7.73
CA ALA A 46 3.55 -8.98 8.09
C ALA A 46 4.70 -8.93 7.08
N LEU A 47 5.41 -7.81 7.03
CA LEU A 47 6.70 -7.72 6.36
C LEU A 47 7.76 -8.49 7.13
N LEU A 48 8.78 -8.97 6.45
CA LEU A 48 9.89 -9.69 7.08
C LEU A 48 10.69 -8.76 8.02
N ALA A 49 10.94 -7.54 7.58
CA ALA A 49 11.73 -6.56 8.34
C ALA A 49 11.21 -5.14 8.06
N GLU A 50 10.10 -4.76 8.68
CA GLU A 50 9.51 -3.43 8.51
C GLU A 50 10.43 -2.34 9.07
N VAL A 51 10.59 -1.25 8.32
CA VAL A 51 11.36 -0.06 8.72
C VAL A 51 10.48 1.14 9.05
N GLY A 52 9.23 1.11 8.63
CA GLY A 52 8.21 2.11 8.92
C GLY A 52 7.09 2.10 7.90
N ARG A 53 6.06 2.88 8.19
CA ARG A 53 4.87 2.98 7.32
C ARG A 53 4.35 4.40 7.25
N ARG A 54 3.78 4.75 6.10
CA ARG A 54 3.18 6.05 5.87
C ARG A 54 1.71 5.94 5.53
N GLN A 55 0.90 6.82 6.10
CA GLN A 55 -0.53 6.90 5.81
C GLN A 55 -0.75 7.32 4.34
N ALA A 56 -1.78 6.75 3.71
CA ALA A 56 -2.17 7.11 2.36
C ALA A 56 -2.50 8.60 2.26
N THR A 57 -2.00 9.23 1.20
CA THR A 57 -2.35 10.60 0.84
C THR A 57 -3.74 10.66 0.20
N LEU A 58 -4.11 9.60 -0.52
CA LEU A 58 -5.38 9.49 -1.21
C LEU A 58 -5.80 8.02 -1.33
N VAL A 59 -7.11 7.76 -1.13
CA VAL A 59 -7.76 6.50 -1.46
C VAL A 59 -9.06 6.84 -2.18
N GLU A 60 -9.14 6.54 -3.49
CA GLU A 60 -10.29 6.87 -4.32
C GLU A 60 -10.72 5.70 -5.20
N PHE A 61 -11.99 5.72 -5.63
CA PHE A 61 -12.41 4.83 -6.71
C PHE A 61 -11.76 5.24 -8.02
N CYS A 62 -11.46 4.26 -8.86
CA CYS A 62 -10.97 4.51 -10.21
C CYS A 62 -11.64 3.57 -11.20
N THR A 63 -11.53 3.89 -12.48
CA THR A 63 -12.06 3.08 -13.58
C THR A 63 -11.00 2.96 -14.68
N PRO A 64 -10.90 1.81 -15.37
CA PRO A 64 -10.04 1.69 -16.54
C PRO A 64 -10.32 2.78 -17.57
N ASP A 65 -9.28 3.49 -18.01
CA ASP A 65 -9.37 4.56 -19.00
C ASP A 65 -8.04 4.68 -19.74
N VAL A 66 -8.06 4.48 -21.06
CA VAL A 66 -6.85 4.55 -21.90
C VAL A 66 -6.16 5.91 -21.87
N ASN A 67 -6.90 6.97 -21.55
CA ASN A 67 -6.41 8.34 -21.39
C ASN A 67 -6.22 8.71 -19.92
N GLY A 68 -6.45 7.77 -18.99
CA GLY A 68 -6.35 7.99 -17.56
C GLY A 68 -4.93 8.42 -17.13
N VAL A 69 -4.87 9.26 -16.11
CA VAL A 69 -3.61 9.81 -15.59
C VAL A 69 -2.88 8.86 -14.63
N ILE A 70 -3.61 7.88 -14.06
CA ILE A 70 -3.02 6.85 -13.20
C ILE A 70 -2.45 5.77 -14.11
N SER A 71 -1.12 5.54 -14.03
CA SER A 71 -0.43 4.52 -14.85
C SER A 71 0.23 3.52 -13.92
N VAL A 72 -0.31 2.31 -13.89
CA VAL A 72 0.19 1.17 -13.10
C VAL A 72 0.46 -0.02 -14.03
N THR A 73 1.03 -1.09 -13.49
CA THR A 73 1.38 -2.29 -14.30
C THR A 73 0.16 -2.90 -14.97
N GLU A 74 -1.01 -2.83 -14.33
CA GLU A 74 -2.27 -3.39 -14.81
C GLU A 74 -2.93 -2.55 -15.91
N GLY A 75 -2.46 -1.31 -16.15
CA GLY A 75 -2.99 -0.44 -17.17
C GLY A 75 -3.13 1.01 -16.73
N ARG A 76 -4.00 1.74 -17.42
CA ARG A 76 -4.31 3.15 -17.11
C ARG A 76 -5.70 3.29 -16.54
N PHE A 77 -5.83 4.20 -15.58
CA PHE A 77 -7.08 4.45 -14.86
C PHE A 77 -7.31 5.95 -14.67
N ALA A 78 -8.58 6.31 -14.52
CA ALA A 78 -9.02 7.64 -14.11
C ALA A 78 -9.76 7.55 -12.76
N VAL A 79 -9.56 8.55 -11.89
CA VAL A 79 -10.31 8.68 -10.64
C VAL A 79 -11.79 8.93 -10.96
N THR A 80 -12.68 8.33 -10.17
CA THR A 80 -14.13 8.51 -10.28
C THR A 80 -14.77 8.62 -8.89
N THR A 81 -15.86 9.36 -8.81
CA THR A 81 -16.72 9.42 -7.61
C THR A 81 -17.72 8.28 -7.54
N THR A 82 -18.01 7.64 -8.68
CA THR A 82 -18.90 6.48 -8.75
C THR A 82 -18.21 5.26 -8.15
N PRO A 83 -18.85 4.52 -7.24
CA PRO A 83 -18.27 3.29 -6.71
C PRO A 83 -18.01 2.27 -7.81
N THR A 84 -16.78 1.70 -7.79
CA THR A 84 -16.31 0.66 -8.70
C THR A 84 -15.60 -0.44 -7.90
N PRO A 85 -15.29 -1.61 -8.48
CA PRO A 85 -14.48 -2.62 -7.84
C PRO A 85 -12.98 -2.27 -7.79
N HIS A 86 -12.56 -1.09 -8.26
CA HIS A 86 -11.17 -0.68 -8.32
C HIS A 86 -10.93 0.46 -7.33
N LEU A 87 -9.92 0.30 -6.46
CA LEU A 87 -9.44 1.34 -5.57
C LEU A 87 -8.03 1.77 -5.95
N TYR A 88 -7.84 3.07 -6.08
CA TYR A 88 -6.56 3.71 -6.25
C TYR A 88 -6.04 4.18 -4.91
N PHE A 89 -4.82 3.76 -4.56
CA PHE A 89 -4.09 4.17 -3.37
C PHE A 89 -2.87 4.98 -3.79
N LYS A 90 -2.67 6.12 -3.14
CA LYS A 90 -1.53 7.01 -3.37
C LYS A 90 -0.79 7.25 -2.06
N PHE A 91 0.52 6.99 -2.07
CA PHE A 91 1.40 7.16 -0.92
C PHE A 91 2.58 8.05 -1.31
N HIS A 92 2.72 9.17 -0.62
CA HIS A 92 3.79 10.11 -0.88
C HIS A 92 4.72 10.13 0.33
N PHE A 93 5.86 9.46 0.23
CA PHE A 93 6.88 9.45 1.28
C PHE A 93 7.65 10.77 1.30
N ASP A 94 8.08 11.18 2.48
CA ASP A 94 8.87 12.40 2.65
C ASP A 94 10.37 12.11 2.54
N PHE A 95 11.17 13.16 2.48
CA PHE A 95 12.63 13.07 2.35
C PHE A 95 13.26 12.23 3.46
N GLU A 96 12.78 12.40 4.69
CA GLU A 96 13.34 11.75 5.90
C GLU A 96 12.80 10.33 6.14
N ASP A 97 11.77 9.90 5.41
CA ASP A 97 11.15 8.60 5.63
C ASP A 97 12.10 7.47 5.20
N ALA A 98 12.48 6.60 6.13
CA ALA A 98 13.33 5.43 5.92
C ALA A 98 14.70 5.71 5.26
N VAL A 99 15.28 6.90 5.47
CA VAL A 99 16.60 7.28 4.89
C VAL A 99 17.69 6.27 5.27
N GLY A 100 18.53 5.92 4.31
CA GLY A 100 19.63 4.96 4.47
C GLY A 100 19.19 3.50 4.42
N GLN A 101 17.88 3.22 4.32
CA GLN A 101 17.36 1.86 4.20
C GLN A 101 17.34 1.40 2.75
N THR A 102 17.55 0.10 2.54
CA THR A 102 17.34 -0.55 1.25
C THR A 102 16.01 -1.28 1.27
N ILE A 103 15.02 -0.76 0.56
CA ILE A 103 13.66 -1.29 0.54
C ILE A 103 13.54 -2.41 -0.48
N ARG A 104 13.06 -3.59 -0.06
CA ARG A 104 12.83 -4.77 -0.90
C ARG A 104 11.41 -5.30 -0.81
N GLU A 105 10.61 -4.78 0.12
CA GLU A 105 9.20 -5.16 0.26
C GLU A 105 8.36 -3.95 0.63
N ALA A 106 7.11 -3.96 0.18
CA ALA A 106 6.11 -2.98 0.52
C ALA A 106 4.76 -3.67 0.78
N ALA A 107 3.97 -3.13 1.69
CA ALA A 107 2.67 -3.69 2.02
C ALA A 107 1.66 -2.62 2.41
N ILE A 108 0.42 -2.79 1.94
CA ILE A 108 -0.70 -1.94 2.37
C ILE A 108 -1.37 -2.60 3.57
N PHE A 109 -1.42 -1.87 4.67
CA PHE A 109 -2.15 -2.23 5.89
C PHE A 109 -3.37 -1.35 6.05
N LEU A 110 -4.47 -1.95 6.50
CA LEU A 110 -5.71 -1.26 6.84
C LEU A 110 -5.85 -1.18 8.36
N ASP A 111 -6.33 -0.03 8.85
CA ASP A 111 -6.61 0.23 10.26
C ASP A 111 -5.41 0.05 11.19
N THR A 112 -4.26 0.52 10.77
CA THR A 112 -3.11 0.65 11.67
C THR A 112 -3.44 1.58 12.84
N VAL A 113 -3.23 1.11 14.06
CA VAL A 113 -3.38 1.92 15.28
C VAL A 113 -2.02 2.39 15.76
N ARG A 114 -1.90 3.69 16.01
CA ARG A 114 -0.68 4.28 16.59
C ARG A 114 -0.45 3.80 18.02
N ALA A 115 0.80 3.70 18.43
CA ALA A 115 1.14 3.49 19.83
C ALA A 115 0.71 4.70 20.68
N THR A 116 0.47 4.47 21.96
CA THR A 116 0.09 5.52 22.91
C THR A 116 1.15 6.64 22.92
N GLY A 117 0.69 7.88 22.86
CA GLY A 117 1.55 9.07 22.87
C GLY A 117 2.04 9.52 21.50
N VAL A 118 1.80 8.76 20.42
CA VAL A 118 2.15 9.20 19.06
C VAL A 118 1.12 10.19 18.55
N PRO A 119 1.53 11.41 18.09
CA PRO A 119 0.62 12.45 17.64
C PRO A 119 -0.25 12.01 16.44
N VAL A 120 -1.52 12.43 16.44
CA VAL A 120 -2.47 12.14 15.35
C VAL A 120 -2.00 12.69 14.00
N GLY A 121 -1.31 13.84 13.99
CA GLY A 121 -0.79 14.47 12.78
C GLY A 121 0.51 13.87 12.24
N GLN A 122 1.07 12.85 12.89
CA GLN A 122 2.27 12.16 12.40
C GLN A 122 1.88 11.11 11.37
N PHE A 123 2.18 11.36 10.10
CA PHE A 123 1.78 10.48 8.98
C PHE A 123 2.76 9.34 8.70
N TYR A 124 4.03 9.46 9.09
CA TYR A 124 5.00 8.38 9.05
C TYR A 124 5.22 7.81 10.45
N LEU A 125 5.14 6.50 10.57
CA LEU A 125 5.30 5.75 11.81
C LEU A 125 6.49 4.81 11.70
N THR A 126 7.40 4.89 12.66
CA THR A 126 8.42 3.84 12.85
C THR A 126 7.76 2.59 13.45
N PRO A 127 8.41 1.40 13.39
CA PRO A 127 7.83 0.18 13.96
C PRO A 127 7.45 0.30 15.44
N SER A 128 8.24 1.03 16.24
CA SER A 128 7.96 1.28 17.67
C SER A 128 6.76 2.20 17.90
N GLN A 129 6.32 2.95 16.90
CA GLN A 129 5.16 3.85 16.96
C GLN A 129 3.87 3.19 16.47
N VAL A 130 3.92 1.93 16.07
CA VAL A 130 2.77 1.12 15.69
C VAL A 130 2.30 0.32 16.90
N GLY A 131 1.10 0.61 17.41
CA GLY A 131 0.48 -0.11 18.51
C GLY A 131 -0.23 -1.38 18.04
N ASN A 132 -0.95 -1.29 16.93
CA ASN A 132 -1.54 -2.44 16.22
C ASN A 132 -1.29 -2.28 14.73
N PRO A 133 -0.68 -3.26 14.05
CA PRO A 133 -0.39 -3.17 12.63
C PRO A 133 -1.63 -3.11 11.73
N GLY A 134 -2.78 -3.56 12.21
CA GLY A 134 -4.00 -3.69 11.41
C GLY A 134 -3.99 -4.92 10.52
N THR A 135 -4.79 -4.89 9.46
CA THR A 135 -4.95 -6.00 8.52
C THR A 135 -4.08 -5.76 7.28
N LEU A 136 -3.21 -6.70 6.93
CA LEU A 136 -2.46 -6.66 5.68
C LEU A 136 -3.41 -6.94 4.51
N LEU A 137 -3.54 -5.96 3.61
CA LEU A 137 -4.37 -6.05 2.41
C LEU A 137 -3.60 -6.59 1.21
N LEU A 138 -2.38 -6.11 1.03
CA LEU A 138 -1.52 -6.36 -0.14
C LEU A 138 -0.08 -6.35 0.30
N VAL A 139 0.73 -7.25 -0.23
CA VAL A 139 2.18 -7.26 -0.08
C VAL A 139 2.84 -7.50 -1.43
N GLU A 140 3.90 -6.76 -1.70
CA GLU A 140 4.79 -6.99 -2.82
C GLU A 140 6.24 -7.12 -2.36
N ARG A 141 7.02 -7.91 -3.07
CA ARG A 141 8.47 -7.93 -3.00
C ARG A 141 9.01 -7.33 -4.29
N ARG A 142 10.10 -6.60 -4.18
CA ARG A 142 10.60 -5.79 -5.28
C ARG A 142 12.13 -5.78 -5.35
N ALA A 143 12.67 -5.42 -6.50
CA ALA A 143 14.07 -5.09 -6.64
C ALA A 143 14.46 -3.99 -5.63
N PRO A 144 15.69 -4.05 -5.06
CA PRO A 144 16.13 -3.12 -4.04
C PRO A 144 16.04 -1.66 -4.46
N ILE A 145 15.47 -0.82 -3.60
CA ILE A 145 15.50 0.64 -3.74
C ILE A 145 16.24 1.21 -2.53
N VAL A 146 17.34 1.91 -2.77
CA VAL A 146 18.05 2.64 -1.72
C VAL A 146 17.33 3.96 -1.46
N ARG A 147 16.99 4.21 -0.20
CA ARG A 147 16.35 5.45 0.22
C ARG A 147 17.39 6.52 0.50
N GLU A 148 17.31 7.59 -0.25
CA GLU A 148 18.18 8.77 -0.10
C GLU A 148 17.35 9.97 0.34
N ILE A 149 17.97 10.87 1.12
CA ILE A 149 17.34 12.10 1.62
C ILE A 149 16.97 13.09 0.50
N THR A 150 17.50 12.89 -0.69
CA THR A 150 17.26 13.76 -1.86
C THR A 150 15.99 13.43 -2.63
N THR A 151 15.31 12.33 -2.29
CA THR A 151 14.15 11.83 -3.04
C THR A 151 12.90 11.72 -2.18
N ARG A 152 11.75 12.05 -2.79
CA ARG A 152 10.40 11.86 -2.22
C ARG A 152 9.64 10.87 -3.09
N PRO A 153 9.69 9.57 -2.81
CA PRO A 153 9.01 8.58 -3.62
C PRO A 153 7.50 8.73 -3.56
N LEU A 154 6.90 8.59 -4.72
CA LEU A 154 5.47 8.42 -4.91
C LEU A 154 5.23 6.97 -5.30
N LEU A 155 4.37 6.27 -4.53
CA LEU A 155 3.93 4.93 -4.85
C LEU A 155 2.43 4.93 -5.06
N GLU A 156 2.02 4.29 -6.14
CA GLU A 156 0.64 4.25 -6.60
C GLU A 156 0.25 2.80 -6.85
N TYR A 157 -0.92 2.42 -6.34
CA TYR A 157 -1.47 1.08 -6.51
C TYR A 157 -2.93 1.17 -6.94
N VAL A 158 -3.32 0.30 -7.85
CA VAL A 158 -4.74 0.02 -8.14
C VAL A 158 -5.03 -1.40 -7.68
N VAL A 159 -5.96 -1.55 -6.76
CA VAL A 159 -6.41 -2.86 -6.26
C VAL A 159 -7.80 -3.13 -6.81
N THR A 160 -7.95 -4.27 -7.48
CA THR A 160 -9.22 -4.72 -8.07
C THR A 160 -9.76 -5.90 -7.25
N PHE A 161 -11.00 -5.79 -6.79
CA PHE A 161 -11.70 -6.76 -5.96
C PHE A 161 -12.58 -7.69 -6.77
#